data_c70370869bef4a7674fb0598e311a036
#
_entry.id   c70370869bef4a7674fb0598e311a036
#
_cell.length_a   1.000
_cell.length_b   1.000
_cell.length_c   1.000
_cell.angle_alpha   90.00
_cell.angle_beta   90.00
_cell.angle_gamma   90.00
#
_symmetry.space_group_name_H-M   'P 1'
#
loop_
_entity.id
_entity.type
_entity.pdbx_description
1 polymer ?
#
loop_
_entity_poly.entity_id
_entity_poly.type
_entity_poly.pdbx_seq_one_letter_code
_entity_poly.pdbx_strand_id
1 'polypeptide(L)'
;MILSIGEILADLIGEKNDGALTFRAFCGGAPFNLAVNAKQSGATVGFVGRVGNDVIGRFVTAEAEKANLDSLDVQTDEKRNTTIAFVTLMNGERDFAFNRHDTADFNIDFDKIYFAKYENLNIVHLGS
;
A
#
# COMPACT_ATOMS: atom_id res chain seq x y z
N MET A 1 -20.54 -0.62 3.25
CA MET A 1 -19.18 -0.68 2.69
C MET A 1 -18.21 0.06 3.61
N ILE A 2 -17.03 -0.48 3.77
CA ILE A 2 -15.90 0.18 4.41
C ILE A 2 -14.97 0.70 3.30
N LEU A 3 -14.61 1.98 3.32
CA LEU A 3 -13.63 2.55 2.42
C LEU A 3 -12.38 2.90 3.22
N SER A 4 -11.26 2.26 2.92
CA SER A 4 -9.96 2.59 3.50
C SER A 4 -9.17 3.46 2.53
N ILE A 5 -8.66 4.58 3.00
CA ILE A 5 -7.89 5.54 2.22
C ILE A 5 -6.54 5.75 2.91
N GLY A 6 -5.47 5.54 2.19
CA GLY A 6 -4.14 5.76 2.75
C GLY A 6 -3.03 5.06 1.99
N GLU A 7 -1.97 4.78 2.71
CA GLU A 7 -0.76 4.22 2.11
C GLU A 7 -0.94 2.80 1.58
N ILE A 8 -0.33 2.58 0.44
CA ILE A 8 0.04 1.28 -0.09
C ILE A 8 1.52 1.36 -0.48
N LEU A 9 2.29 0.38 -0.09
CA LEU A 9 3.74 0.41 -0.21
C LEU A 9 4.32 -0.98 -0.44
N ALA A 10 5.60 -1.03 -0.78
CA ALA A 10 6.33 -2.29 -0.78
C ALA A 10 7.11 -2.47 0.53
N ASP A 11 6.90 -3.60 1.17
CA ASP A 11 7.77 -4.10 2.23
C ASP A 11 8.89 -4.92 1.59
N LEU A 12 10.13 -4.45 1.70
CA LEU A 12 11.31 -5.15 1.23
C LEU A 12 12.00 -5.83 2.42
N ILE A 13 11.88 -7.15 2.47
CA ILE A 13 12.49 -7.96 3.53
C ILE A 13 13.84 -8.46 3.04
N GLY A 14 14.89 -8.00 3.71
CA GLY A 14 16.27 -8.24 3.34
C GLY A 14 16.92 -9.40 4.08
N GLU A 15 17.69 -10.20 3.35
CA GLU A 15 18.54 -11.25 3.86
C GLU A 15 19.94 -11.11 3.28
N LYS A 16 20.96 -11.36 4.12
CA LYS A 16 22.35 -11.41 3.67
C LYS A 16 22.75 -12.85 3.38
N ASN A 17 23.02 -13.13 2.11
CA ASN A 17 23.44 -14.44 1.62
C ASN A 17 24.71 -14.29 0.78
N ASP A 18 25.75 -15.06 1.10
CA ASP A 18 27.02 -15.09 0.35
C ASP A 18 27.62 -13.69 0.09
N GLY A 19 27.52 -12.79 1.08
CA GLY A 19 28.02 -11.43 1.00
C GLY A 19 27.11 -10.45 0.24
N ALA A 20 26.03 -10.93 -0.36
CA ALA A 20 25.04 -10.09 -1.01
C ALA A 20 23.82 -9.87 -0.12
N LEU A 21 23.28 -8.64 -0.13
CA LEU A 21 22.00 -8.31 0.49
C LEU A 21 20.90 -8.44 -0.56
N THR A 22 20.00 -9.39 -0.35
CA THR A 22 18.86 -9.63 -1.23
C THR A 22 17.55 -9.27 -0.56
N PHE A 23 16.58 -8.77 -1.31
CA PHE A 23 15.28 -8.38 -0.80
C PHE A 23 14.16 -9.13 -1.50
N ARG A 24 13.17 -9.55 -0.70
CA ARG A 24 11.88 -10.00 -1.21
C ARG A 24 10.86 -8.90 -1.00
N ALA A 25 10.07 -8.61 -2.02
CA ALA A 25 9.07 -7.55 -1.99
C ALA A 25 7.68 -8.11 -1.69
N PHE A 26 6.97 -7.44 -0.80
CA PHE A 26 5.57 -7.73 -0.46
C PHE A 26 4.76 -6.44 -0.54
N CYS A 27 3.51 -6.55 -0.95
CA CYS A 27 2.59 -5.43 -0.88
C CYS A 27 2.10 -5.25 0.56
N GLY A 28 2.18 -4.03 1.08
CA GLY A 28 1.81 -3.69 2.45
C GLY A 28 1.25 -2.28 2.57
N GLY A 29 1.31 -1.77 3.77
CA GLY A 29 0.72 -0.50 4.19
C GLY A 29 -0.46 -0.73 5.13
N ALA A 30 -0.48 -0.04 6.27
CA ALA A 30 -1.50 -0.28 7.30
C ALA A 30 -2.94 -0.10 6.80
N PRO A 31 -3.28 0.96 6.04
CA PRO A 31 -4.63 1.11 5.48
C PRO A 31 -4.99 0.02 4.47
N PHE A 32 -4.03 -0.38 3.64
CA PHE A 32 -4.25 -1.46 2.68
C PHE A 32 -4.45 -2.81 3.39
N ASN A 33 -3.63 -3.12 4.38
CA ASN A 33 -3.76 -4.34 5.17
C ASN A 33 -5.10 -4.40 5.92
N LEU A 34 -5.59 -3.25 6.43
CA LEU A 34 -6.92 -3.16 7.03
C LEU A 34 -8.01 -3.54 6.01
N ALA A 35 -7.92 -2.98 4.80
CA ALA A 35 -8.88 -3.29 3.73
C ALA A 35 -8.89 -4.79 3.40
N VAL A 36 -7.71 -5.39 3.24
CA VAL A 36 -7.59 -6.83 2.94
C VAL A 36 -8.17 -7.69 4.07
N ASN A 37 -7.82 -7.38 5.31
CA ASN A 37 -8.31 -8.14 6.48
C ASN A 37 -9.84 -8.00 6.64
N ALA A 38 -10.39 -6.81 6.43
CA ALA A 38 -11.83 -6.59 6.47
C ALA A 38 -12.54 -7.39 5.37
N LYS A 39 -11.98 -7.41 4.16
CA LYS A 39 -12.51 -8.22 3.05
C LYS A 39 -12.50 -9.71 3.37
N GLN A 40 -11.41 -10.22 3.91
CA GLN A 40 -11.30 -11.62 4.33
C GLN A 40 -12.28 -11.98 5.44
N SER A 41 -12.67 -11.00 6.26
CA SER A 41 -13.69 -11.17 7.32
C SER A 41 -15.14 -11.08 6.79
N GLY A 42 -15.33 -10.92 5.49
CA GLY A 42 -16.65 -10.91 4.85
C GLY A 42 -17.28 -9.52 4.66
N ALA A 43 -16.54 -8.45 4.92
CA ALA A 43 -17.05 -7.10 4.68
C ALA A 43 -17.01 -6.72 3.19
N THR A 44 -17.88 -5.78 2.80
CA THR A 44 -17.75 -5.08 1.52
C THR A 44 -16.77 -3.93 1.68
N VAL A 45 -15.68 -3.93 0.90
CA VAL A 45 -14.54 -3.06 1.14
C VAL A 45 -14.04 -2.41 -0.14
N GLY A 46 -13.81 -1.10 -0.08
CA GLY A 46 -13.04 -0.35 -1.06
C GLY A 46 -11.71 0.13 -0.49
N PHE A 47 -10.76 0.38 -1.37
CA PHE A 47 -9.48 0.98 -1.02
C PHE A 47 -9.11 2.07 -2.02
N VAL A 48 -8.58 3.18 -1.50
CA VAL A 48 -7.98 4.26 -2.30
C VAL A 48 -6.57 4.51 -1.80
N GLY A 49 -5.63 4.49 -2.71
CA GLY A 49 -4.23 4.82 -2.43
C GLY A 49 -3.59 5.55 -3.60
N ARG A 50 -2.30 5.87 -3.47
CA ARG A 50 -1.52 6.48 -4.55
C ARG A 50 -0.11 5.95 -4.55
N VAL A 51 0.38 5.61 -5.74
CA VAL A 51 1.73 5.11 -5.98
C VAL A 51 2.43 5.97 -7.04
N GLY A 52 3.74 5.89 -7.10
CA GLY A 52 4.50 6.50 -8.19
C GLY A 52 4.38 5.71 -9.50
N ASN A 53 4.68 6.38 -10.60
CA ASN A 53 4.87 5.72 -11.89
C ASN A 53 6.27 5.09 -11.95
N ASP A 54 6.47 4.05 -11.16
CA ASP A 54 7.74 3.35 -11.02
C ASP A 54 7.53 1.83 -10.91
N VAL A 55 8.62 1.10 -10.90
CA VAL A 55 8.59 -0.38 -10.86
C VAL A 55 7.92 -0.90 -9.59
N ILE A 56 8.11 -0.23 -8.47
CA ILE A 56 7.49 -0.61 -7.18
C ILE A 56 5.99 -0.32 -7.22
N GLY A 57 5.57 0.83 -7.75
CA GLY A 57 4.16 1.19 -7.89
C GLY A 57 3.39 0.17 -8.74
N ARG A 58 3.98 -0.26 -9.86
CA ARG A 58 3.38 -1.31 -10.70
C ARG A 58 3.30 -2.64 -9.96
N PHE A 59 4.33 -3.01 -9.23
CA PHE A 59 4.34 -4.24 -8.44
C PHE A 59 3.23 -4.25 -7.37
N VAL A 60 3.16 -3.23 -6.53
CA VAL A 60 2.17 -3.20 -5.43
C VAL A 60 0.74 -3.10 -5.96
N THR A 61 0.52 -2.38 -7.08
CA THR A 61 -0.80 -2.32 -7.71
C THR A 61 -1.24 -3.69 -8.22
N ALA A 62 -0.35 -4.41 -8.89
CA ALA A 62 -0.64 -5.78 -9.36
C ALA A 62 -0.93 -6.74 -8.21
N GLU A 63 -0.18 -6.64 -7.12
CA GLU A 63 -0.44 -7.45 -5.91
C GLU A 63 -1.77 -7.07 -5.24
N ALA A 64 -2.09 -5.77 -5.20
CA ALA A 64 -3.35 -5.29 -4.63
C ALA A 64 -4.57 -5.81 -5.38
N GLU A 65 -4.50 -5.95 -6.70
CA GLU A 65 -5.57 -6.51 -7.52
C GLU A 65 -5.92 -7.94 -7.11
N LYS A 66 -4.95 -8.72 -6.65
CA LYS A 66 -5.17 -10.10 -6.18
C LYS A 66 -5.99 -10.19 -4.89
N ALA A 67 -6.12 -9.10 -4.15
CA ALA A 67 -6.92 -9.06 -2.92
C ALA A 67 -8.43 -9.10 -3.18
N ASN A 68 -8.86 -8.90 -4.43
CA ASN A 68 -10.26 -8.94 -4.86
C ASN A 68 -11.18 -8.05 -3.99
N LEU A 69 -10.73 -6.84 -3.67
CA LEU A 69 -11.55 -5.84 -3.00
C LEU A 69 -12.75 -5.47 -3.90
N ASP A 70 -13.85 -5.04 -3.30
CA ASP A 70 -15.05 -4.66 -4.06
C ASP A 70 -14.83 -3.38 -4.88
N SER A 71 -13.91 -2.53 -4.45
CA SER A 71 -13.39 -1.40 -5.22
C SER A 71 -11.91 -1.19 -4.91
N LEU A 72 -11.11 -1.00 -5.93
CA LEU A 72 -9.68 -0.70 -5.81
C LEU A 72 -9.34 0.49 -6.70
N ASP A 73 -8.99 1.60 -6.09
CA ASP A 73 -8.60 2.84 -6.77
C ASP A 73 -7.18 3.23 -6.37
N VAL A 74 -6.21 2.86 -7.18
CA VAL A 74 -4.82 3.25 -6.98
C VAL A 74 -4.47 4.35 -7.97
N GLN A 75 -4.30 5.56 -7.45
CA GLN A 75 -3.88 6.72 -8.24
C GLN A 75 -2.40 6.58 -8.60
N THR A 76 -1.99 7.17 -9.71
CA THR A 76 -0.58 7.23 -10.14
C THR A 76 -0.07 8.65 -10.05
N ASP A 77 1.06 8.84 -9.40
CA ASP A 77 1.79 10.10 -9.34
C ASP A 77 2.96 10.07 -10.31
N GLU A 78 2.97 11.00 -11.27
CA GLU A 78 4.02 11.05 -12.29
C GLU A 78 5.33 11.68 -11.79
N LYS A 79 5.31 12.33 -10.62
CA LYS A 79 6.46 13.08 -10.10
C LYS A 79 7.08 12.45 -8.85
N ARG A 80 6.28 11.73 -8.07
CA ARG A 80 6.69 11.19 -6.77
C ARG A 80 6.86 9.69 -6.83
N ASN A 81 7.78 9.19 -6.04
CA ASN A 81 8.05 7.75 -5.95
C ASN A 81 7.08 7.04 -5.02
N THR A 82 6.97 5.74 -5.22
CA THR A 82 6.26 4.85 -4.31
C THR A 82 7.03 4.69 -3.01
N THR A 83 6.34 4.69 -1.88
CA THR A 83 6.94 4.41 -0.57
C THR A 83 7.48 2.99 -0.51
N ILE A 84 8.67 2.85 0.07
CA ILE A 84 9.30 1.56 0.35
C ILE A 84 9.65 1.49 1.84
N ALA A 85 9.29 0.40 2.47
CA ALA A 85 9.75 0.02 3.80
C ALA A 85 10.81 -1.07 3.67
N PHE A 86 11.98 -0.85 4.23
CA PHE A 86 13.04 -1.86 4.31
C PHE A 86 13.01 -2.51 5.68
N VAL A 87 13.02 -3.83 5.71
CA VAL A 87 13.10 -4.63 6.92
C VAL A 87 14.28 -5.58 6.77
N THR A 88 15.26 -5.45 7.63
CA THR A 88 16.41 -6.37 7.66
C THR A 88 16.52 -7.06 9.01
N LEU A 89 16.95 -8.31 9.00
CA LEU A 89 17.36 -9.05 10.19
C LEU A 89 18.88 -9.15 10.17
N MET A 90 19.55 -8.43 11.08
CA MET A 90 20.98 -8.46 11.25
C MET A 90 21.31 -8.89 12.67
N ASN A 91 22.05 -9.98 12.83
CA ASN A 91 22.44 -10.53 14.16
C ASN A 91 21.25 -10.77 15.10
N GLY A 92 20.10 -11.18 14.56
CA GLY A 92 18.88 -11.41 15.34
C GLY A 92 18.09 -10.14 15.69
N GLU A 93 18.58 -8.97 15.30
CA GLU A 93 17.88 -7.70 15.49
C GLU A 93 17.17 -7.26 14.22
N ARG A 94 15.93 -6.75 14.37
CA ARG A 94 15.16 -6.14 13.31
C ARG A 94 15.56 -4.69 13.13
N ASP A 95 15.87 -4.30 11.91
CA ASP A 95 16.08 -2.93 11.53
C ASP A 95 15.04 -2.51 10.50
N PHE A 96 14.49 -1.31 10.67
CA PHE A 96 13.48 -0.73 9.78
C PHE A 96 13.98 0.59 9.21
N ALA A 97 13.81 0.76 7.91
CA ALA A 97 14.03 2.03 7.25
C ALA A 97 12.90 2.30 6.26
N PHE A 98 12.46 3.55 6.21
CA PHE A 98 11.43 3.97 5.28
C PHE A 98 11.99 4.97 4.28
N ASN A 99 11.82 4.70 2.99
CA ASN A 99 11.96 5.69 1.93
C ASN A 99 10.60 6.33 1.69
N ARG A 100 10.27 7.33 2.50
CA ARG A 100 8.94 7.95 2.56
C ARG A 100 9.01 9.48 2.63
N HIS A 101 9.99 10.08 1.97
CA HIS A 101 10.09 11.54 1.88
C HIS A 101 9.37 12.02 0.62
N ASP A 102 8.32 12.82 0.79
CA ASP A 102 7.47 13.35 -0.29
C ASP A 102 7.07 12.29 -1.33
N THR A 103 6.67 11.12 -0.83
CA THR A 103 6.22 10.01 -1.68
C THR A 103 4.76 10.16 -2.09
N ALA A 104 4.34 9.35 -3.05
CA ALA A 104 3.02 9.44 -3.67
C ALA A 104 1.87 9.30 -2.67
N ASP A 105 2.01 8.44 -1.66
CA ASP A 105 0.98 8.16 -0.66
C ASP A 105 0.66 9.35 0.26
N PHE A 106 1.60 10.27 0.46
CA PHE A 106 1.33 11.56 1.14
C PHE A 106 0.52 12.54 0.29
N ASN A 107 0.40 12.27 -0.99
CA ASN A 107 -0.17 13.19 -1.98
C ASN A 107 -1.39 12.58 -2.67
N ILE A 108 -2.20 11.82 -1.93
CA ILE A 108 -3.48 11.32 -2.45
C ILE A 108 -4.33 12.50 -2.89
N ASP A 109 -4.79 12.45 -4.14
CA ASP A 109 -5.64 13.49 -4.70
C ASP A 109 -7.11 13.23 -4.31
N PHE A 110 -7.57 13.87 -3.25
CA PHE A 110 -8.92 13.71 -2.73
C PHE A 110 -9.99 14.24 -3.70
N ASP A 111 -9.66 15.22 -4.53
CA ASP A 111 -10.60 15.75 -5.54
C ASP A 111 -10.93 14.73 -6.63
N LYS A 112 -10.07 13.73 -6.81
CA LYS A 112 -10.30 12.61 -7.74
C LYS A 112 -11.05 11.44 -7.13
N ILE A 113 -11.38 11.49 -5.84
CA ILE A 113 -12.17 10.45 -5.18
C ILE A 113 -13.65 10.77 -5.38
N TYR A 114 -14.31 10.00 -6.24
CA TYR A 114 -15.74 10.14 -6.45
C TYR A 114 -16.51 9.30 -5.43
N PHE A 115 -16.77 9.88 -4.26
CA PHE A 115 -17.41 9.18 -3.14
C PHE A 115 -18.81 8.64 -3.47
N ALA A 116 -19.55 9.28 -4.36
CA ALA A 116 -20.89 8.83 -4.74
C ALA A 116 -20.93 7.46 -5.43
N LYS A 117 -19.79 6.96 -5.94
CA LYS A 117 -19.73 5.63 -6.54
C LYS A 117 -19.73 4.49 -5.50
N TYR A 118 -19.41 4.81 -4.24
CA TYR A 118 -19.36 3.81 -3.18
C TYR A 118 -20.74 3.64 -2.55
N GLU A 119 -21.50 2.68 -3.08
CA GLU A 119 -22.82 2.36 -2.57
C GLU A 119 -22.75 1.83 -1.14
N ASN A 120 -23.71 2.27 -0.31
CA ASN A 120 -23.81 1.84 1.09
C ASN A 120 -22.51 2.10 1.89
N LEU A 121 -21.86 3.22 1.65
CA LEU A 121 -20.68 3.63 2.41
C LEU A 121 -21.08 3.96 3.86
N ASN A 122 -20.57 3.16 4.80
CA ASN A 122 -20.87 3.29 6.23
C ASN A 122 -19.68 3.82 7.03
N ILE A 123 -18.46 3.43 6.61
CA ILE A 123 -17.22 3.73 7.33
C ILE A 123 -16.19 4.22 6.34
N VAL A 124 -15.55 5.33 6.66
CA VAL A 124 -14.33 5.79 5.99
C VAL A 124 -13.19 5.70 6.99
N HIS A 125 -12.21 4.88 6.68
CA HIS A 125 -10.97 4.79 7.43
C HIS A 125 -9.91 5.63 6.73
N LEU A 126 -9.31 6.55 7.45
CA LEU A 126 -8.17 7.35 7.00
C LEU A 126 -6.97 6.96 7.87
N GLY A 127 -5.89 6.58 7.25
CA GLY A 127 -4.76 6.14 8.02
C GLY A 127 -3.43 6.14 7.27
N SER A 128 -2.41 5.91 8.06
CA SER A 128 -1.05 5.69 7.61
C SER A 128 -0.42 4.57 8.45
#